data_7f90ee6880e6880ca09a6448c468f37e
#
_entry.id   7f90ee6880e6880ca09a6448c468f37e
#
_cell.length_a   1.000
_cell.length_b   1.000
_cell.length_c   1.000
_cell.angle_alpha   90.00
_cell.angle_beta   90.00
_cell.angle_gamma   90.00
#
_symmetry.space_group_name_H-M   'P 1'
#
loop_
_entity.id
_entity.type
_entity.pdbx_description
1 polymer ?
#
loop_
_entity_poly.entity_id
_entity_poly.type
_entity_poly.pdbx_seq_one_letter_code
_entity_poly.pdbx_strand_id
1 'polypeptide(L)'
;MWKKHLVSLGYGYKLGVDLPGESRGFIPNAQFYNKIYGEGRWSANTIISIAIGQGEILATPLQIANLCATIANRGWFITPHVVKAIQDTIMPSQYLEKRIPTIDRQHFEDVAEGMRMAVTGGTCRLANLPGIEVCGKTGTAQNPHGKDHSAFIGFAP
;
A
#
# COMPACT_ATOMS: atom_id res chain seq x y z
N MET A 1 -12.70 9.98 -7.01
CA MET A 1 -12.74 8.53 -7.23
C MET A 1 -11.44 7.87 -6.71
N TRP A 2 -10.26 8.21 -7.23
CA TRP A 2 -8.95 7.65 -6.89
C TRP A 2 -8.64 7.58 -5.37
N LYS A 3 -8.76 8.69 -4.63
CA LYS A 3 -8.52 8.73 -3.18
C LYS A 3 -9.39 7.71 -2.40
N LYS A 4 -10.65 7.51 -2.82
CA LYS A 4 -11.55 6.54 -2.15
C LYS A 4 -10.96 5.12 -2.17
N HIS A 5 -10.38 4.71 -3.30
CA HIS A 5 -9.78 3.39 -3.44
C HIS A 5 -8.50 3.27 -2.61
N LEU A 6 -7.63 4.28 -2.61
CA LEU A 6 -6.44 4.26 -1.75
C LEU A 6 -6.78 4.22 -0.26
N VAL A 7 -7.77 4.99 0.18
CA VAL A 7 -8.24 4.94 1.57
C VAL A 7 -8.79 3.56 1.91
N SER A 8 -9.54 2.92 1.01
CA SER A 8 -10.06 1.56 1.26
C SER A 8 -8.96 0.49 1.33
N LEU A 9 -7.77 0.75 0.78
CA LEU A 9 -6.58 -0.10 0.87
C LEU A 9 -5.72 0.19 2.12
N GLY A 10 -6.12 1.14 2.97
CA GLY A 10 -5.40 1.46 4.20
C GLY A 10 -4.49 2.68 4.17
N TYR A 11 -4.54 3.49 3.10
CA TYR A 11 -3.72 4.71 2.99
C TYR A 11 -4.41 5.96 3.53
N GLY A 12 -3.62 6.91 4.04
CA GLY A 12 -4.08 8.24 4.41
C GLY A 12 -4.78 8.34 5.77
N TYR A 13 -4.82 7.25 6.54
CA TYR A 13 -5.32 7.22 7.92
C TYR A 13 -4.50 6.23 8.77
N LYS A 14 -4.68 6.27 10.09
CA LYS A 14 -4.10 5.26 10.98
C LYS A 14 -4.89 3.96 10.84
N LEU A 15 -4.21 2.85 10.58
CA LEU A 15 -4.85 1.53 10.45
C LEU A 15 -5.46 1.05 11.78
N GLY A 16 -4.95 1.57 12.89
CA GLY A 16 -5.37 1.20 14.24
C GLY A 16 -4.57 0.00 14.78
N VAL A 17 -3.27 -0.03 14.48
CA VAL A 17 -2.37 -1.06 14.98
C VAL A 17 -2.21 -0.98 16.49
N ASP A 18 -1.81 -2.08 17.11
CA ASP A 18 -1.59 -2.20 18.56
C ASP A 18 -0.21 -1.68 19.03
N LEU A 19 0.48 -0.93 18.16
CA LEU A 19 1.75 -0.30 18.48
C LEU A 19 1.60 1.24 18.59
N PRO A 20 2.33 1.89 19.51
CA PRO A 20 2.32 3.35 19.63
C PRO A 20 3.02 4.02 18.45
N GLY A 21 2.72 5.30 18.22
CA GLY A 21 3.42 6.12 17.23
C GLY A 21 3.01 5.90 15.77
N GLU A 22 1.89 5.23 15.50
CA GLU A 22 1.40 5.02 14.13
C GLU A 22 1.19 6.35 13.40
N SER A 23 1.78 6.49 12.21
CA SER A 23 1.58 7.61 11.30
C SER A 23 0.48 7.27 10.28
N ARG A 24 -0.35 8.27 9.94
CA ARG A 24 -1.42 8.13 8.94
C ARG A 24 -0.94 8.20 7.50
N GLY A 25 0.30 8.62 7.24
CA GLY A 25 0.72 9.01 5.91
C GLY A 25 -0.09 10.21 5.38
N PHE A 26 -0.07 10.41 4.05
CA PHE A 26 -0.83 11.49 3.42
C PHE A 26 -1.27 11.11 2.01
N ILE A 27 -2.55 11.31 1.70
CA ILE A 27 -3.11 11.20 0.35
C ILE A 27 -3.76 12.54 0.00
N PRO A 28 -3.22 13.28 -0.99
CA PRO A 28 -3.73 14.59 -1.37
C PRO A 28 -5.16 14.53 -1.90
N ASN A 29 -5.84 15.65 -1.88
CA ASN A 29 -7.19 15.83 -2.43
C ASN A 29 -7.29 17.18 -3.16
N ALA A 30 -8.43 17.44 -3.79
CA ALA A 30 -8.65 18.70 -4.51
C ALA A 30 -8.48 19.93 -3.61
N GLN A 31 -8.94 19.89 -2.37
CA GLN A 31 -8.79 21.02 -1.43
C GLN A 31 -7.30 21.31 -1.13
N PHE A 32 -6.48 20.29 -1.02
CA PHE A 32 -5.04 20.44 -0.85
C PHE A 32 -4.40 21.18 -2.04
N TYR A 33 -4.74 20.75 -3.27
CA TYR A 33 -4.21 21.40 -4.48
C TYR A 33 -4.78 22.81 -4.68
N ASN A 34 -6.07 23.04 -4.39
CA ASN A 34 -6.65 24.37 -4.42
C ASN A 34 -5.93 25.34 -3.46
N LYS A 35 -5.52 24.85 -2.28
CA LYS A 35 -4.77 25.66 -1.31
C LYS A 35 -3.38 26.03 -1.81
N ILE A 36 -2.70 25.13 -2.53
CA ILE A 36 -1.32 25.34 -3.01
C ILE A 36 -1.29 26.17 -4.29
N TYR A 37 -2.12 25.81 -5.26
CA TYR A 37 -2.05 26.37 -6.62
C TYR A 37 -3.15 27.41 -6.92
N GLY A 38 -4.20 27.46 -6.10
CA GLY A 38 -5.40 28.22 -6.33
C GLY A 38 -6.48 27.38 -7.03
N GLU A 39 -7.74 27.72 -6.78
CA GLU A 39 -8.87 27.01 -7.38
C GLU A 39 -8.85 27.15 -8.92
N GLY A 40 -9.02 26.01 -9.61
CA GLY A 40 -8.99 25.94 -11.07
C GLY A 40 -7.61 26.18 -11.72
N ARG A 41 -6.54 26.35 -10.94
CA ARG A 41 -5.18 26.59 -11.45
C ARG A 41 -4.28 25.35 -11.51
N TRP A 42 -4.79 24.19 -11.18
CA TRP A 42 -4.10 22.91 -11.28
C TRP A 42 -4.85 21.96 -12.22
N SER A 43 -4.14 21.04 -12.82
CA SER A 43 -4.65 20.12 -13.84
C SER A 43 -4.15 18.69 -13.61
N ALA A 44 -4.54 17.77 -14.50
CA ALA A 44 -4.04 16.40 -14.50
C ALA A 44 -2.50 16.35 -14.55
N ASN A 45 -1.85 17.25 -15.29
CA ASN A 45 -0.39 17.30 -15.37
C ASN A 45 0.26 17.67 -14.02
N THR A 46 -0.41 18.49 -13.20
CA THR A 46 0.07 18.86 -11.87
C THR A 46 0.14 17.65 -10.94
N ILE A 47 -0.78 16.71 -11.11
CA ILE A 47 -0.92 15.53 -10.25
C ILE A 47 -0.40 14.24 -10.89
N ILE A 48 0.27 14.31 -12.05
CA ILE A 48 0.71 13.11 -12.78
C ILE A 48 1.70 12.27 -11.95
N SER A 49 2.53 12.91 -11.13
CA SER A 49 3.49 12.24 -10.26
C SER A 49 2.85 11.31 -9.23
N ILE A 50 1.64 11.63 -8.76
CA ILE A 50 0.94 10.76 -7.80
C ILE A 50 0.46 9.45 -8.42
N ALA A 51 0.29 9.41 -9.75
CA ALA A 51 -0.11 8.19 -10.46
C ALA A 51 0.97 7.10 -10.44
N ILE A 52 2.22 7.49 -10.25
CA ILE A 52 3.38 6.58 -10.11
C ILE A 52 3.83 6.43 -8.66
N GLY A 53 3.03 6.90 -7.68
CA GLY A 53 3.35 6.79 -6.26
C GLY A 53 4.39 7.76 -5.75
N GLN A 54 4.60 8.88 -6.47
CA GLN A 54 5.51 9.97 -6.08
C GLN A 54 4.73 11.26 -5.76
N GLY A 55 5.43 12.39 -5.71
CA GLY A 55 4.85 13.68 -5.39
C GLY A 55 4.44 13.77 -3.92
N GLU A 56 3.22 14.23 -3.66
CA GLU A 56 2.74 14.53 -2.31
C GLU A 56 2.20 13.31 -1.54
N ILE A 57 2.26 12.11 -2.12
CA ILE A 57 1.84 10.89 -1.42
C ILE A 57 2.89 10.52 -0.35
N LEU A 58 2.42 10.36 0.88
CA LEU A 58 3.21 9.80 1.96
C LEU A 58 2.56 8.51 2.44
N ALA A 59 3.31 7.42 2.36
CA ALA A 59 2.89 6.10 2.85
C ALA A 59 3.89 5.57 3.87
N THR A 60 3.39 4.95 4.92
CA THR A 60 4.27 4.25 5.87
C THR A 60 4.64 2.87 5.33
N PRO A 61 5.79 2.30 5.71
CA PRO A 61 6.14 0.93 5.35
C PRO A 61 5.03 -0.08 5.74
N LEU A 62 4.37 0.15 6.86
CA LEU A 62 3.26 -0.69 7.32
C LEU A 62 2.04 -0.62 6.39
N GLN A 63 1.69 0.57 5.89
CA GLN A 63 0.61 0.73 4.91
C GLN A 63 0.95 0.03 3.58
N ILE A 64 2.21 0.09 3.17
CA ILE A 64 2.70 -0.60 1.96
C ILE A 64 2.66 -2.13 2.17
N ALA A 65 3.08 -2.61 3.34
CA ALA A 65 2.99 -4.04 3.69
C ALA A 65 1.53 -4.51 3.75
N ASN A 66 0.61 -3.67 4.28
CA ASN A 66 -0.83 -3.96 4.30
C ASN A 66 -1.42 -4.07 2.88
N LEU A 67 -1.00 -3.21 1.94
CA LEU A 67 -1.38 -3.36 0.53
C LEU A 67 -0.89 -4.71 -0.03
N CYS A 68 0.35 -5.08 0.26
CA CYS A 68 0.92 -6.35 -0.18
C CYS A 68 0.12 -7.53 0.37
N ALA A 69 -0.23 -7.51 1.66
CA ALA A 69 -1.09 -8.50 2.30
C ALA A 69 -2.50 -8.53 1.67
N THR A 70 -3.05 -7.37 1.31
CA THR A 70 -4.36 -7.28 0.63
C THR A 70 -4.32 -7.96 -0.73
N ILE A 71 -3.23 -7.79 -1.49
CA ILE A 71 -3.04 -8.45 -2.79
C ILE A 71 -2.87 -9.96 -2.59
N ALA A 72 -2.04 -10.37 -1.64
CA ALA A 72 -1.83 -11.78 -1.30
C ALA A 72 -3.13 -12.49 -0.93
N ASN A 73 -4.00 -11.82 -0.18
CA ASN A 73 -5.31 -12.32 0.23
C ASN A 73 -6.40 -12.18 -0.83
N ARG A 74 -6.08 -11.68 -2.03
CA ARG A 74 -7.06 -11.47 -3.11
C ARG A 74 -8.22 -10.56 -2.70
N GLY A 75 -7.89 -9.41 -2.09
CA GLY A 75 -8.83 -8.31 -1.87
C GLY A 75 -9.41 -8.21 -0.45
N TRP A 76 -8.67 -8.60 0.57
CA TRP A 76 -9.02 -8.29 1.96
C TRP A 76 -7.78 -8.18 2.85
N PHE A 77 -7.90 -7.50 3.96
CA PHE A 77 -6.89 -7.47 5.01
C PHE A 77 -7.55 -7.43 6.40
N ILE A 78 -6.77 -7.79 7.40
CA ILE A 78 -7.10 -7.55 8.82
C ILE A 78 -6.21 -6.42 9.31
N THR A 79 -6.68 -5.59 10.22
CA THR A 79 -5.83 -4.56 10.83
C THR A 79 -4.52 -5.19 11.32
N PRO A 80 -3.35 -4.75 10.83
CA PRO A 80 -2.07 -5.29 11.27
C PRO A 80 -1.90 -5.14 12.78
N HIS A 81 -1.43 -6.19 13.43
CA HIS A 81 -1.20 -6.22 14.88
C HIS A 81 -0.14 -7.27 15.22
N VAL A 82 0.53 -7.10 16.35
CA VAL A 82 1.58 -8.01 16.82
C VAL A 82 1.09 -8.91 17.95
N VAL A 83 0.06 -8.50 18.68
CA VAL A 83 -0.51 -9.32 19.77
C VAL A 83 -1.48 -10.33 19.18
N LYS A 84 -1.12 -11.62 19.24
CA LYS A 84 -1.96 -12.72 18.75
C LYS A 84 -3.09 -13.05 19.70
N ALA A 85 -2.83 -13.06 20.99
CA ALA A 85 -3.81 -13.36 22.03
C ALA A 85 -3.30 -12.83 23.38
N ILE A 86 -4.22 -12.49 24.25
CA ILE A 86 -3.98 -12.18 25.67
C ILE A 86 -4.81 -13.17 26.48
N GLN A 87 -4.20 -13.84 27.45
CA GLN A 87 -4.89 -14.81 28.30
C GLN A 87 -6.13 -14.17 28.93
N ASP A 88 -7.24 -14.88 28.90
CA ASP A 88 -8.55 -14.49 29.48
C ASP A 88 -9.14 -13.19 28.92
N THR A 89 -8.66 -12.73 27.75
CA THR A 89 -9.13 -11.50 27.11
C THR A 89 -9.61 -11.77 25.69
N ILE A 90 -10.78 -11.24 25.34
CA ILE A 90 -11.31 -11.29 23.96
C ILE A 90 -10.59 -10.23 23.15
N MET A 91 -9.97 -10.64 22.05
CA MET A 91 -9.34 -9.70 21.11
C MET A 91 -10.39 -8.73 20.53
N PRO A 92 -10.08 -7.43 20.41
CA PRO A 92 -10.95 -6.46 19.75
C PRO A 92 -11.30 -6.89 18.33
N SER A 93 -12.56 -6.73 17.93
CA SER A 93 -13.09 -7.17 16.63
C SER A 93 -12.30 -6.61 15.44
N GLN A 94 -11.76 -5.41 15.56
CA GLN A 94 -10.91 -4.78 14.52
C GLN A 94 -9.69 -5.61 14.11
N TYR A 95 -9.19 -6.51 14.98
CA TYR A 95 -8.07 -7.40 14.71
C TYR A 95 -8.50 -8.78 14.20
N LEU A 96 -9.80 -9.03 14.12
CA LEU A 96 -10.38 -10.28 13.66
C LEU A 96 -11.18 -10.14 12.37
N GLU A 97 -11.74 -8.96 12.14
CA GLU A 97 -12.64 -8.71 11.02
C GLU A 97 -11.87 -8.39 9.74
N LYS A 98 -12.31 -8.99 8.64
CA LYS A 98 -11.79 -8.70 7.30
C LYS A 98 -12.28 -7.34 6.82
N ARG A 99 -11.35 -6.49 6.41
CA ARG A 99 -11.63 -5.24 5.72
C ARG A 99 -11.54 -5.47 4.22
N ILE A 100 -12.60 -5.15 3.49
CA ILE A 100 -12.70 -5.36 2.05
C ILE A 100 -12.57 -4.00 1.37
N PRO A 101 -11.56 -3.79 0.50
CA PRO A 101 -11.42 -2.57 -0.29
C PRO A 101 -12.56 -2.38 -1.29
N THR A 102 -12.70 -1.16 -1.78
CA THR A 102 -13.70 -0.80 -2.82
C THR A 102 -13.25 -1.16 -4.24
N ILE A 103 -12.30 -2.08 -4.38
CA ILE A 103 -11.75 -2.58 -5.63
C ILE A 103 -12.32 -3.97 -5.87
N ASP A 104 -12.74 -4.24 -7.09
CA ASP A 104 -13.28 -5.54 -7.46
C ASP A 104 -12.22 -6.63 -7.29
N ARG A 105 -12.64 -7.76 -6.74
CA ARG A 105 -11.78 -8.89 -6.41
C ARG A 105 -11.02 -9.45 -7.62
N GLN A 106 -11.64 -9.46 -8.80
CA GLN A 106 -11.03 -9.97 -10.03
C GLN A 106 -9.69 -9.30 -10.36
N HIS A 107 -9.53 -8.00 -10.05
CA HIS A 107 -8.30 -7.27 -10.35
C HIS A 107 -7.10 -7.67 -9.48
N PHE A 108 -7.33 -8.31 -8.33
CA PHE A 108 -6.24 -8.75 -7.46
C PHE A 108 -5.50 -9.97 -8.01
N GLU A 109 -6.17 -10.84 -8.78
CA GLU A 109 -5.50 -11.96 -9.45
C GLU A 109 -4.53 -11.47 -10.52
N ASP A 110 -4.97 -10.56 -11.39
CA ASP A 110 -4.11 -9.99 -12.43
C ASP A 110 -2.88 -9.30 -11.84
N VAL A 111 -3.07 -8.57 -10.72
CA VAL A 111 -1.96 -7.90 -10.02
C VAL A 111 -1.01 -8.92 -9.40
N ALA A 112 -1.53 -9.97 -8.76
CA ALA A 112 -0.71 -11.00 -8.15
C ALA A 112 0.11 -11.77 -9.20
N GLU A 113 -0.50 -12.11 -10.33
CA GLU A 113 0.19 -12.71 -11.47
C GLU A 113 1.28 -11.77 -12.01
N GLY A 114 0.99 -10.50 -12.21
CA GLY A 114 1.98 -9.49 -12.60
C GLY A 114 3.15 -9.39 -11.62
N MET A 115 2.89 -9.50 -10.31
CA MET A 115 3.93 -9.55 -9.28
C MET A 115 4.76 -10.86 -9.37
N ARG A 116 4.14 -11.99 -9.72
CA ARG A 116 4.85 -13.24 -9.99
C ARG A 116 5.73 -13.13 -11.22
N MET A 117 5.21 -12.58 -12.32
CA MET A 117 5.97 -12.35 -13.55
C MET A 117 7.17 -11.41 -13.32
N ALA A 118 7.02 -10.40 -12.48
CA ALA A 118 8.12 -9.50 -12.14
C ALA A 118 9.28 -10.24 -11.45
N VAL A 119 9.01 -11.31 -10.70
CA VAL A 119 10.01 -12.16 -10.05
C VAL A 119 10.57 -13.21 -11.01
N THR A 120 9.76 -13.83 -11.86
CA THR A 120 10.23 -14.91 -12.76
C THR A 120 11.07 -14.40 -13.93
N GLY A 121 10.78 -13.21 -14.46
CA GLY A 121 11.47 -12.70 -15.64
C GLY A 121 11.66 -11.19 -15.68
N GLY A 122 11.19 -10.46 -14.65
CA GLY A 122 11.20 -9.00 -14.61
C GLY A 122 12.26 -8.40 -13.70
N THR A 123 11.94 -7.20 -13.18
CA THR A 123 12.85 -6.39 -12.36
C THR A 123 13.15 -6.97 -10.99
N CYS A 124 12.34 -7.94 -10.53
CA CYS A 124 12.47 -8.59 -9.22
C CYS A 124 13.13 -9.99 -9.30
N ARG A 125 13.78 -10.36 -10.40
CA ARG A 125 14.34 -11.70 -10.62
C ARG A 125 15.34 -12.17 -9.56
N LEU A 126 15.98 -11.26 -8.83
CA LEU A 126 16.87 -11.62 -7.72
C LEU A 126 16.11 -12.21 -6.52
N ALA A 127 14.79 -12.00 -6.43
CA ALA A 127 13.92 -12.59 -5.42
C ALA A 127 13.37 -13.97 -5.82
N ASN A 128 13.74 -14.49 -6.99
CA ASN A 128 13.28 -15.81 -7.45
C ASN A 128 14.02 -16.92 -6.69
N LEU A 129 13.28 -17.65 -5.87
CA LEU A 129 13.80 -18.74 -5.05
C LEU A 129 13.27 -20.08 -5.59
N PRO A 130 14.13 -21.11 -5.77
CA PRO A 130 13.70 -22.43 -6.16
C PRO A 130 12.69 -23.02 -5.14
N GLY A 131 11.58 -23.51 -5.62
CA GLY A 131 10.55 -24.16 -4.80
C GLY A 131 9.63 -23.21 -4.02
N ILE A 132 9.79 -21.90 -4.17
CA ILE A 132 8.93 -20.89 -3.52
C ILE A 132 8.37 -19.94 -4.57
N GLU A 133 7.06 -19.78 -4.61
CA GLU A 133 6.39 -18.87 -5.54
C GLU A 133 6.37 -17.43 -5.00
N VAL A 134 7.53 -16.79 -4.99
CA VAL A 134 7.62 -15.38 -4.59
C VAL A 134 6.93 -14.49 -5.61
N CYS A 135 6.04 -13.63 -5.14
CA CYS A 135 5.43 -12.54 -5.89
C CYS A 135 5.97 -11.22 -5.35
N GLY A 136 6.41 -10.30 -6.21
CA GLY A 136 7.01 -9.06 -5.72
C GLY A 136 7.02 -7.92 -6.73
N LYS A 137 7.27 -6.72 -6.22
CA LYS A 137 7.44 -5.50 -7.03
C LYS A 137 8.50 -4.60 -6.42
N THR A 138 9.42 -4.16 -7.25
CA THR A 138 10.38 -3.10 -6.89
C THR A 138 9.76 -1.73 -7.05
N GLY A 139 10.22 -0.78 -6.26
CA GLY A 139 9.91 0.64 -6.38
C GLY A 139 11.14 1.48 -6.12
N THR A 140 11.18 2.68 -6.68
CA THR A 140 12.20 3.67 -6.39
C THR A 140 11.52 4.99 -6.11
N ALA A 141 11.71 5.53 -4.91
CA ALA A 141 11.26 6.87 -4.55
C ALA A 141 12.44 7.84 -4.71
N GLN A 142 12.29 8.82 -5.58
CA GLN A 142 13.31 9.86 -5.80
C GLN A 142 13.47 10.71 -4.55
N ASN A 143 14.72 11.01 -4.20
CA ASN A 143 15.06 11.86 -3.08
C ASN A 143 15.87 13.07 -3.58
N PRO A 144 15.28 14.26 -3.66
CA PRO A 144 15.97 15.45 -4.15
C PRO A 144 17.12 15.92 -3.24
N HIS A 145 17.20 15.39 -2.02
CA HIS A 145 18.20 15.76 -1.02
C HIS A 145 19.26 14.68 -0.75
N GLY A 146 19.26 13.59 -1.54
CA GLY A 146 20.21 12.48 -1.33
C GLY A 146 20.03 11.35 -2.34
N LYS A 147 20.47 10.15 -1.94
CA LYS A 147 20.28 8.95 -2.76
C LYS A 147 18.81 8.54 -2.78
N ASP A 148 18.35 8.03 -3.90
CA ASP A 148 17.01 7.48 -4.04
C ASP A 148 16.75 6.31 -3.09
N HIS A 149 15.51 6.19 -2.64
CA HIS A 149 15.10 5.07 -1.79
C HIS A 149 14.63 3.90 -2.64
N SER A 150 15.30 2.76 -2.52
CA SER A 150 14.85 1.51 -3.13
C SER A 150 13.87 0.81 -2.19
N ALA A 151 12.75 0.35 -2.73
CA ALA A 151 11.74 -0.41 -2.02
C ALA A 151 11.48 -1.74 -2.75
N PHE A 152 11.18 -2.76 -1.98
CA PHE A 152 10.65 -4.02 -2.46
C PHE A 152 9.47 -4.42 -1.59
N ILE A 153 8.39 -4.82 -2.22
CA ILE A 153 7.24 -5.46 -1.57
C ILE A 153 7.06 -6.84 -2.17
N GLY A 154 6.72 -7.80 -1.34
CA GLY A 154 6.54 -9.17 -1.82
C GLY A 154 5.81 -10.04 -0.82
N PHE A 155 5.28 -11.15 -1.33
CA PHE A 155 4.70 -12.22 -0.55
C PHE A 155 5.04 -13.56 -1.20
N ALA A 156 4.97 -14.59 -0.39
CA ALA A 156 5.03 -15.98 -0.82
C ALA A 156 3.94 -16.77 -0.11
N PRO A 157 3.37 -17.82 -0.73
CA PRO A 157 2.45 -18.74 -0.06
C PRO A 157 3.15 -19.56 1.03
#